data_c69f3549b0c799799f270e524549ed3a
#
_entry.id   c69f3549b0c799799f270e524549ed3a
#
_cell.length_a   1.000
_cell.length_b   1.000
_cell.length_c   1.000
_cell.angle_alpha   90.00
_cell.angle_beta   90.00
_cell.angle_gamma   90.00
#
_symmetry.space_group_name_H-M   'P 1'
#
loop_
_entity.id
_entity.type
_entity.pdbx_description
1 polymer ?
#
loop_
_entity_poly.entity_id
_entity_poly.type
_entity_poly.pdbx_seq_one_letter_code
_entity_poly.pdbx_strand_id
1 'polypeptide(L)'
;VSVAGLTAGLCGSARAGHFDGVATVVAKLFGIVGPSTAYFGKKDAQQLAVVRRLASDLCLPVEIVGCPLVREPDGLAMSSRNRNLSSAERAAATVIHRGLRIGAEVVMAGERDAGTLRRVVANVLTTEPLVRLEYAEVVAADTLAPVEVLEGEVLVAVAARVGDVRLIDNMTVNVDVRGAGVDLGVTVAPTGEGLCAAR
;
A
#
# COMPACT_ATOMS: atom_id res chain seq x y z
N VAL A 1 -5.51 20.78 9.48
CA VAL A 1 -5.58 20.70 8.00
C VAL A 1 -6.31 19.44 7.62
N SER A 2 -7.26 19.51 6.69
CA SER A 2 -8.03 18.37 6.20
C SER A 2 -7.90 18.27 4.68
N VAL A 3 -7.82 17.04 4.15
CA VAL A 3 -7.83 16.74 2.72
C VAL A 3 -9.08 15.93 2.41
N ALA A 4 -10.06 16.58 1.78
CA ALA A 4 -11.34 15.96 1.46
C ALA A 4 -11.22 14.89 0.34
N GLY A 5 -12.15 13.94 0.31
CA GLY A 5 -12.27 12.91 -0.71
C GLY A 5 -11.35 11.71 -0.45
N LEU A 6 -10.04 11.90 -0.48
CA LEU A 6 -9.03 10.83 -0.33
C LEU A 6 -9.04 10.14 1.03
N THR A 7 -9.71 10.70 2.02
CA THR A 7 -9.71 10.22 3.42
C THR A 7 -10.98 9.48 3.81
N ALA A 8 -11.96 9.35 2.91
CA ALA A 8 -13.26 8.76 3.22
C ALA A 8 -13.26 7.22 3.20
N GLY A 9 -12.45 6.61 2.35
CA GLY A 9 -12.35 5.14 2.18
C GLY A 9 -11.13 4.52 2.84
N LEU A 10 -10.91 3.22 2.60
CA LEU A 10 -9.73 2.47 3.02
C LEU A 10 -9.41 2.64 4.52
N CYS A 11 -8.17 3.01 4.85
CA CYS A 11 -7.77 3.29 6.23
C CYS A 11 -8.50 4.47 6.85
N GLY A 12 -8.97 5.44 6.06
CA GLY A 12 -9.67 6.62 6.54
C GLY A 12 -11.04 6.31 7.17
N SER A 13 -11.78 5.37 6.58
CA SER A 13 -13.06 4.92 7.14
C SER A 13 -12.90 4.19 8.49
N ALA A 14 -11.78 3.48 8.68
CA ALA A 14 -11.48 2.73 9.90
C ALA A 14 -10.82 3.58 11.00
N ARG A 15 -10.35 4.79 10.69
CA ARG A 15 -9.55 5.63 11.58
C ARG A 15 -9.95 7.10 11.47
N ALA A 16 -11.09 7.46 12.02
CA ALA A 16 -11.60 8.82 11.99
C ALA A 16 -10.56 9.85 12.48
N GLY A 17 -10.37 10.95 11.74
CA GLY A 17 -9.43 12.02 12.07
C GLY A 17 -7.94 11.70 11.88
N HIS A 18 -7.57 10.46 11.54
CA HIS A 18 -6.18 10.07 11.37
C HIS A 18 -5.46 10.91 10.30
N PHE A 19 -6.08 11.05 9.14
CA PHE A 19 -5.47 11.79 8.03
C PHE A 19 -5.47 13.30 8.25
N ASP A 20 -6.36 13.85 9.08
CA ASP A 20 -6.28 15.25 9.49
C ASP A 20 -5.03 15.49 10.36
N GLY A 21 -4.71 14.54 11.25
CA GLY A 21 -3.47 14.55 12.01
C GLY A 21 -2.23 14.47 11.10
N VAL A 22 -2.23 13.53 10.14
CA VAL A 22 -1.15 13.38 9.15
C VAL A 22 -0.99 14.66 8.33
N ALA A 23 -2.06 15.16 7.73
CA ALA A 23 -2.01 16.37 6.92
C ALA A 23 -1.50 17.58 7.72
N THR A 24 -1.92 17.70 8.97
CA THR A 24 -1.50 18.82 9.84
C THR A 24 -0.01 18.74 10.18
N VAL A 25 0.48 17.58 10.58
CA VAL A 25 1.91 17.45 10.96
C VAL A 25 2.81 17.57 9.72
N VAL A 26 2.41 17.02 8.58
CA VAL A 26 3.18 17.11 7.34
C VAL A 26 3.20 18.55 6.82
N ALA A 27 2.07 19.27 6.84
CA ALA A 27 2.04 20.69 6.47
C ALA A 27 2.96 21.53 7.34
N LYS A 28 3.00 21.28 8.66
CA LYS A 28 3.94 21.96 9.57
C LYS A 28 5.39 21.67 9.22
N LEU A 29 5.73 20.41 8.96
CA LEU A 29 7.09 20.01 8.57
C LEU A 29 7.51 20.70 7.27
N PHE A 30 6.67 20.71 6.26
CA PHE A 30 6.96 21.38 4.98
C PHE A 30 7.12 22.90 5.15
N GLY A 31 6.29 23.52 6.00
CA GLY A 31 6.43 24.94 6.32
C GLY A 31 7.71 25.29 7.08
N ILE A 32 8.22 24.37 7.90
CA ILE A 32 9.48 24.57 8.66
C ILE A 32 10.70 24.33 7.76
N VAL A 33 10.67 23.28 6.95
CA VAL A 33 11.82 22.87 6.11
C VAL A 33 11.94 23.76 4.86
N GLY A 34 10.81 24.22 4.31
CA GLY A 34 10.76 24.97 3.06
C GLY A 34 10.97 24.10 1.81
N PRO A 35 11.48 24.69 0.70
CA PRO A 35 11.69 23.98 -0.57
C PRO A 35 12.57 22.75 -0.38
N SER A 36 12.06 21.57 -0.75
CA SER A 36 12.72 20.27 -0.47
C SER A 36 12.11 19.14 -1.28
N THR A 37 12.79 17.98 -1.27
CA THR A 37 12.22 16.70 -1.73
C THR A 37 11.88 15.84 -0.53
N ALA A 38 10.63 15.37 -0.46
CA ALA A 38 10.14 14.53 0.64
C ALA A 38 9.80 13.11 0.13
N TYR A 39 10.31 12.09 0.81
CA TYR A 39 10.20 10.70 0.42
C TYR A 39 9.16 9.97 1.28
N PHE A 40 8.19 9.31 0.64
CA PHE A 40 7.13 8.55 1.30
C PHE A 40 7.05 7.13 0.72
N GLY A 41 6.93 6.12 1.60
CA GLY A 41 6.81 4.74 1.16
C GLY A 41 5.44 4.46 0.50
N LYS A 42 5.43 3.81 -0.65
CA LYS A 42 4.21 3.35 -1.35
C LYS A 42 3.39 2.35 -0.53
N LYS A 43 3.97 1.74 0.52
CA LYS A 43 3.22 0.87 1.44
C LYS A 43 2.02 1.60 2.06
N ASP A 44 2.19 2.84 2.45
CA ASP A 44 1.13 3.68 2.99
C ASP A 44 0.53 4.54 1.85
N ALA A 45 0.01 3.86 0.80
CA ALA A 45 -0.40 4.47 -0.46
C ALA A 45 -1.44 5.58 -0.29
N GLN A 46 -2.44 5.39 0.59
CA GLN A 46 -3.42 6.42 0.89
C GLN A 46 -2.77 7.66 1.53
N GLN A 47 -1.79 7.49 2.42
CA GLN A 47 -1.03 8.61 2.98
C GLN A 47 -0.25 9.35 1.90
N LEU A 48 0.40 8.63 0.99
CA LEU A 48 1.12 9.21 -0.13
C LEU A 48 0.19 10.07 -1.02
N ALA A 49 -0.99 9.56 -1.35
CA ALA A 49 -1.99 10.29 -2.12
C ALA A 49 -2.46 11.57 -1.38
N VAL A 50 -2.75 11.46 -0.08
CA VAL A 50 -3.14 12.59 0.76
C VAL A 50 -2.04 13.66 0.82
N VAL A 51 -0.78 13.26 0.99
CA VAL A 51 0.35 14.21 1.07
C VAL A 51 0.62 14.88 -0.28
N ARG A 52 0.52 14.16 -1.38
CA ARG A 52 0.62 14.74 -2.73
C ARG A 52 -0.47 15.78 -2.97
N ARG A 53 -1.69 15.45 -2.61
CA ARG A 53 -2.84 16.36 -2.71
C ARG A 53 -2.65 17.60 -1.84
N LEU A 54 -2.22 17.42 -0.60
CA LEU A 54 -1.90 18.52 0.33
C LEU A 54 -0.85 19.48 -0.26
N ALA A 55 0.25 18.93 -0.78
CA ALA A 55 1.33 19.75 -1.36
C ALA A 55 0.84 20.52 -2.59
N SER A 56 0.06 19.90 -3.46
CA SER A 56 -0.53 20.51 -4.65
C SER A 56 -1.53 21.61 -4.30
N ASP A 57 -2.52 21.32 -3.43
CA ASP A 57 -3.60 22.24 -3.11
C ASP A 57 -3.09 23.51 -2.35
N LEU A 58 -2.04 23.35 -1.56
CA LEU A 58 -1.42 24.46 -0.83
C LEU A 58 -0.24 25.11 -1.58
N CYS A 59 0.02 24.69 -2.84
CA CYS A 59 1.14 25.17 -3.66
C CYS A 59 2.48 25.14 -2.89
N LEU A 60 2.71 24.08 -2.09
CA LEU A 60 3.92 23.95 -1.31
C LEU A 60 5.12 23.64 -2.23
N PRO A 61 6.27 24.30 -2.05
CA PRO A 61 7.46 24.09 -2.88
C PRO A 61 8.21 22.82 -2.47
N VAL A 62 7.49 21.69 -2.43
CA VAL A 62 8.01 20.39 -2.00
C VAL A 62 7.69 19.34 -3.06
N GLU A 63 8.71 18.64 -3.55
CA GLU A 63 8.56 17.49 -4.41
C GLU A 63 8.25 16.24 -3.59
N ILE A 64 7.16 15.54 -3.91
CA ILE A 64 6.76 14.31 -3.19
C ILE A 64 7.14 13.07 -3.99
N VAL A 65 8.14 12.34 -3.52
CA VAL A 65 8.66 11.12 -4.14
C VAL A 65 8.11 9.89 -3.43
N GLY A 66 7.43 9.01 -4.18
CA GLY A 66 6.97 7.71 -3.68
C GLY A 66 8.08 6.66 -3.77
N CYS A 67 8.58 6.17 -2.64
CA CYS A 67 9.56 5.09 -2.58
C CYS A 67 8.88 3.72 -2.74
N PRO A 68 9.52 2.74 -3.39
CA PRO A 68 8.99 1.39 -3.52
C PRO A 68 8.59 0.78 -2.17
N LEU A 69 7.54 -0.03 -2.16
CA LEU A 69 7.20 -0.87 -1.02
C LEU A 69 8.31 -1.90 -0.85
N VAL A 70 8.84 -2.01 0.38
CA VAL A 70 9.91 -2.97 0.71
C VAL A 70 9.29 -4.15 1.45
N ARG A 71 9.72 -5.38 1.07
CA ARG A 71 9.27 -6.64 1.65
C ARG A 71 10.40 -7.39 2.31
N GLU A 72 10.06 -8.10 3.37
CA GLU A 72 10.93 -9.09 3.98
C GLU A 72 11.14 -10.29 3.02
N PRO A 73 12.13 -11.18 3.25
CA PRO A 73 12.46 -12.27 2.33
C PRO A 73 11.29 -13.22 2.01
N ASP A 74 10.33 -13.34 2.92
CA ASP A 74 9.11 -14.15 2.75
C ASP A 74 7.95 -13.39 2.07
N GLY A 75 8.19 -12.17 1.64
CA GLY A 75 7.24 -11.32 0.94
C GLY A 75 6.39 -10.41 1.84
N LEU A 76 6.40 -10.57 3.17
CA LEU A 76 5.63 -9.69 4.04
C LEU A 76 6.13 -8.25 3.93
N ALA A 77 5.23 -7.30 3.75
CA ALA A 77 5.56 -5.88 3.71
C ALA A 77 6.25 -5.43 5.01
N MET A 78 7.41 -4.80 4.91
CA MET A 78 8.16 -4.36 6.08
C MET A 78 7.36 -3.38 6.93
N SER A 79 7.28 -3.68 8.23
CA SER A 79 6.58 -2.85 9.21
C SER A 79 7.15 -3.07 10.61
N SER A 80 7.22 -1.99 11.41
CA SER A 80 7.53 -2.10 12.84
C SER A 80 6.50 -2.97 13.59
N ARG A 81 5.27 -3.06 13.08
CA ARG A 81 4.21 -3.88 13.66
C ARG A 81 4.47 -5.38 13.51
N ASN A 82 5.28 -5.81 12.55
CA ASN A 82 5.62 -7.23 12.37
C ASN A 82 6.28 -7.84 13.61
N ARG A 83 6.95 -7.02 14.42
CA ARG A 83 7.57 -7.45 15.70
C ARG A 83 6.55 -7.88 16.77
N ASN A 84 5.30 -7.49 16.61
CA ASN A 84 4.23 -7.83 17.57
C ASN A 84 3.51 -9.14 17.21
N LEU A 85 3.88 -9.78 16.10
CA LEU A 85 3.33 -11.06 15.68
C LEU A 85 4.05 -12.21 16.39
N SER A 86 3.29 -13.17 16.90
CA SER A 86 3.84 -14.47 17.28
C SER A 86 4.38 -15.22 16.05
N SER A 87 5.16 -16.27 16.22
CA SER A 87 5.70 -17.06 15.12
C SER A 87 4.62 -17.62 14.19
N ALA A 88 3.50 -18.08 14.75
CA ALA A 88 2.37 -18.59 13.99
C ALA A 88 1.67 -17.48 13.19
N GLU A 89 1.40 -16.34 13.83
CA GLU A 89 0.80 -15.17 13.18
C GLU A 89 1.72 -14.60 12.09
N ARG A 90 3.06 -14.61 12.35
CA ARG A 90 4.05 -14.14 11.39
C ARG A 90 4.04 -15.00 10.11
N ALA A 91 3.95 -16.32 10.26
CA ALA A 91 3.81 -17.23 9.12
C ALA A 91 2.48 -17.01 8.38
N ALA A 92 1.37 -16.90 9.11
CA ALA A 92 0.04 -16.64 8.56
C ALA A 92 -0.02 -15.31 7.80
N ALA A 93 0.63 -14.25 8.27
CA ALA A 93 0.62 -12.93 7.67
C ALA A 93 1.14 -12.90 6.21
N THR A 94 1.96 -13.88 5.81
CA THR A 94 2.48 -13.99 4.44
C THR A 94 1.38 -14.23 3.39
N VAL A 95 0.19 -14.69 3.82
CA VAL A 95 -0.97 -14.86 2.93
C VAL A 95 -1.37 -13.54 2.27
N ILE A 96 -1.12 -12.39 2.92
CA ILE A 96 -1.45 -11.08 2.38
C ILE A 96 -0.67 -10.85 1.07
N HIS A 97 0.64 -11.04 1.09
CA HIS A 97 1.45 -10.95 -0.12
C HIS A 97 1.09 -12.03 -1.13
N ARG A 98 0.82 -13.26 -0.68
CA ARG A 98 0.38 -14.35 -1.58
C ARG A 98 -0.90 -13.98 -2.32
N GLY A 99 -1.87 -13.36 -1.65
CA GLY A 99 -3.11 -12.88 -2.28
C GLY A 99 -2.85 -11.82 -3.35
N LEU A 100 -2.01 -10.84 -3.06
CA LEU A 100 -1.63 -9.81 -4.03
C LEU A 100 -0.88 -10.41 -5.22
N ARG A 101 0.04 -11.37 -4.99
CA ARG A 101 0.78 -12.05 -6.06
C ARG A 101 -0.15 -12.85 -6.99
N ILE A 102 -1.10 -13.60 -6.43
CA ILE A 102 -2.10 -14.31 -7.25
C ILE A 102 -2.98 -13.32 -8.02
N GLY A 103 -3.37 -12.20 -7.39
CA GLY A 103 -4.06 -11.11 -8.09
C GLY A 103 -3.24 -10.53 -9.25
N ALA A 104 -1.94 -10.36 -9.06
CA ALA A 104 -1.03 -9.91 -10.11
C ALA A 104 -0.97 -10.92 -11.29
N GLU A 105 -0.89 -12.21 -11.00
CA GLU A 105 -0.89 -13.28 -12.01
C GLU A 105 -2.18 -13.24 -12.86
N VAL A 106 -3.33 -13.02 -12.22
CA VAL A 106 -4.64 -12.94 -12.90
C VAL A 106 -4.71 -11.70 -13.80
N VAL A 107 -4.21 -10.55 -13.35
CA VAL A 107 -4.11 -9.33 -14.17
C VAL A 107 -3.19 -9.54 -15.38
N MET A 108 -2.04 -10.16 -15.17
CA MET A 108 -1.08 -10.46 -16.24
C MET A 108 -1.63 -11.49 -17.23
N ALA A 109 -2.55 -12.37 -16.80
CA ALA A 109 -3.28 -13.31 -17.67
C ALA A 109 -4.42 -12.64 -18.48
N GLY A 110 -4.68 -11.34 -18.27
CA GLY A 110 -5.63 -10.59 -19.07
C GLY A 110 -6.92 -10.17 -18.35
N GLU A 111 -7.08 -10.45 -17.07
CA GLU A 111 -8.24 -9.97 -16.31
C GLU A 111 -8.24 -8.44 -16.22
N ARG A 112 -9.41 -7.83 -16.42
CA ARG A 112 -9.60 -6.38 -16.34
C ARG A 112 -10.80 -5.97 -15.48
N ASP A 113 -11.60 -6.92 -14.99
CA ASP A 113 -12.71 -6.65 -14.07
C ASP A 113 -12.17 -6.47 -12.63
N ALA A 114 -12.37 -5.27 -12.08
CA ALA A 114 -11.88 -4.94 -10.74
C ALA A 114 -12.57 -5.76 -9.64
N GLY A 115 -13.86 -6.09 -9.83
CA GLY A 115 -14.62 -6.93 -8.91
C GLY A 115 -14.08 -8.35 -8.86
N THR A 116 -13.68 -8.92 -10.00
CA THR A 116 -13.04 -10.23 -10.08
C THR A 116 -11.68 -10.22 -9.38
N LEU A 117 -10.84 -9.22 -9.66
CA LEU A 117 -9.54 -9.07 -9.00
C LEU A 117 -9.67 -8.98 -7.47
N ARG A 118 -10.61 -8.14 -7.00
CA ARG A 118 -10.92 -8.01 -5.58
C ARG A 118 -11.31 -9.34 -4.95
N ARG A 119 -12.21 -10.10 -5.59
CA ARG A 119 -12.63 -11.42 -5.10
C ARG A 119 -11.48 -12.42 -5.05
N VAL A 120 -10.64 -12.45 -6.06
CA VAL A 120 -9.46 -13.34 -6.09
C VAL A 120 -8.54 -13.04 -4.90
N VAL A 121 -8.18 -11.78 -4.69
CA VAL A 121 -7.32 -11.39 -3.57
C VAL A 121 -7.98 -11.74 -2.23
N ALA A 122 -9.25 -11.36 -2.03
CA ALA A 122 -9.98 -11.61 -0.80
C ALA A 122 -10.09 -13.11 -0.48
N ASN A 123 -10.41 -13.93 -1.48
CA ASN A 123 -10.55 -15.38 -1.31
C ASN A 123 -9.25 -16.03 -0.84
N VAL A 124 -8.09 -15.58 -1.35
CA VAL A 124 -6.79 -16.11 -0.89
C VAL A 124 -6.55 -15.77 0.57
N LEU A 125 -6.82 -14.54 0.99
CA LEU A 125 -6.61 -14.14 2.38
C LEU A 125 -7.52 -14.92 3.35
N THR A 126 -8.76 -15.20 2.96
CA THR A 126 -9.71 -15.92 3.80
C THR A 126 -9.42 -17.43 3.92
N THR A 127 -8.43 -17.97 3.18
CA THR A 127 -7.97 -19.35 3.39
C THR A 127 -7.14 -19.52 4.67
N GLU A 128 -6.66 -18.41 5.26
CA GLU A 128 -5.82 -18.45 6.45
C GLU A 128 -6.64 -18.12 7.71
N PRO A 129 -6.88 -19.11 8.61
CA PRO A 129 -7.77 -18.92 9.75
C PRO A 129 -7.33 -17.84 10.74
N LEU A 130 -6.02 -17.57 10.84
CA LEU A 130 -5.48 -16.53 11.73
C LEU A 130 -5.59 -15.12 11.14
N VAL A 131 -6.08 -15.00 9.89
CA VAL A 131 -6.17 -13.72 9.19
C VAL A 131 -7.63 -13.31 9.04
N ARG A 132 -7.97 -12.16 9.61
CA ARG A 132 -9.28 -11.54 9.43
C ARG A 132 -9.16 -10.39 8.46
N LEU A 133 -9.67 -10.58 7.24
CA LEU A 133 -9.72 -9.52 6.23
C LEU A 133 -10.62 -8.37 6.71
N GLU A 134 -10.12 -7.13 6.67
CA GLU A 134 -10.92 -5.93 6.89
C GLU A 134 -11.44 -5.37 5.57
N TYR A 135 -10.55 -5.25 4.59
CA TYR A 135 -10.91 -4.92 3.21
C TYR A 135 -9.88 -5.45 2.21
N ALA A 136 -10.34 -5.73 1.01
CA ALA A 136 -9.57 -5.77 -0.22
C ALA A 136 -10.28 -4.86 -1.21
N GLU A 137 -9.64 -3.79 -1.65
CA GLU A 137 -10.27 -2.78 -2.51
C GLU A 137 -9.41 -2.51 -3.73
N VAL A 138 -10.09 -2.21 -4.84
CA VAL A 138 -9.47 -1.85 -6.13
C VAL A 138 -9.94 -0.46 -6.47
N VAL A 139 -9.00 0.50 -6.50
CA VAL A 139 -9.30 1.93 -6.62
C VAL A 139 -8.35 2.59 -7.60
N ALA A 140 -8.75 3.71 -8.20
CA ALA A 140 -7.83 4.56 -8.96
C ALA A 140 -6.72 5.08 -8.04
N ALA A 141 -5.47 5.08 -8.49
CA ALA A 141 -4.33 5.36 -7.61
C ALA A 141 -4.25 6.84 -7.18
N ASP A 142 -4.78 7.75 -7.99
CA ASP A 142 -4.75 9.20 -7.77
C ASP A 142 -5.91 9.72 -6.91
N THR A 143 -7.12 9.21 -7.16
CA THR A 143 -8.36 9.67 -6.52
C THR A 143 -8.83 8.77 -5.38
N LEU A 144 -8.31 7.53 -5.31
CA LEU A 144 -8.78 6.46 -4.42
C LEU A 144 -10.29 6.15 -4.58
N ALA A 145 -10.88 6.55 -5.69
CA ALA A 145 -12.24 6.21 -6.05
C ALA A 145 -12.32 4.75 -6.51
N PRO A 146 -13.38 4.00 -6.15
CA PRO A 146 -13.60 2.66 -6.66
C PRO A 146 -13.64 2.64 -8.20
N VAL A 147 -13.08 1.59 -8.79
CA VAL A 147 -13.13 1.36 -10.24
C VAL A 147 -13.82 0.04 -10.55
N GLU A 148 -14.46 -0.05 -11.71
CA GLU A 148 -15.08 -1.28 -12.21
C GLU A 148 -14.14 -2.02 -13.16
N VAL A 149 -13.35 -1.26 -13.94
CA VAL A 149 -12.41 -1.78 -14.93
C VAL A 149 -11.00 -1.30 -14.59
N LEU A 150 -10.02 -2.17 -14.79
CA LEU A 150 -8.61 -1.85 -14.61
C LEU A 150 -8.12 -1.06 -15.83
N GLU A 151 -7.96 0.25 -15.68
CA GLU A 151 -7.48 1.18 -16.69
C GLU A 151 -6.59 2.24 -16.04
N GLY A 152 -5.49 2.63 -16.68
CA GLY A 152 -4.51 3.54 -16.12
C GLY A 152 -3.81 2.96 -14.88
N GLU A 153 -3.52 3.81 -13.91
CA GLU A 153 -2.87 3.39 -12.66
C GLU A 153 -3.92 3.08 -11.58
N VAL A 154 -3.97 1.83 -11.17
CA VAL A 154 -4.92 1.28 -10.20
C VAL A 154 -4.17 0.76 -8.98
N LEU A 155 -4.69 1.04 -7.79
CA LEU A 155 -4.20 0.53 -6.52
C LEU A 155 -5.08 -0.63 -6.05
N VAL A 156 -4.49 -1.77 -5.78
CA VAL A 156 -5.12 -2.88 -5.05
C VAL A 156 -4.64 -2.82 -3.61
N ALA A 157 -5.51 -2.41 -2.71
CA ALA A 157 -5.18 -2.17 -1.31
C ALA A 157 -5.85 -3.21 -0.40
N VAL A 158 -5.07 -3.73 0.55
CA VAL A 158 -5.51 -4.74 1.50
C VAL A 158 -5.26 -4.25 2.93
N ALA A 159 -6.24 -4.46 3.81
CA ALA A 159 -6.03 -4.43 5.25
C ALA A 159 -6.58 -5.70 5.90
N ALA A 160 -5.81 -6.27 6.81
CA ALA A 160 -6.19 -7.45 7.55
C ALA A 160 -5.67 -7.39 8.97
N ARG A 161 -6.35 -8.08 9.90
CA ARG A 161 -5.84 -8.35 11.23
C ARG A 161 -5.31 -9.78 11.31
N VAL A 162 -4.14 -9.88 11.90
CA VAL A 162 -3.52 -11.17 12.24
C VAL A 162 -3.33 -11.16 13.75
N GLY A 163 -4.15 -11.93 14.46
CA GLY A 163 -4.35 -11.71 15.88
C GLY A 163 -4.80 -10.27 16.17
N ASP A 164 -4.10 -9.58 17.06
CA ASP A 164 -4.37 -8.18 17.39
C ASP A 164 -3.66 -7.17 16.48
N VAL A 165 -2.77 -7.64 15.61
CA VAL A 165 -1.95 -6.79 14.77
C VAL A 165 -2.67 -6.45 13.46
N ARG A 166 -2.92 -5.17 13.21
CA ARG A 166 -3.45 -4.69 11.94
C ARG A 166 -2.32 -4.45 10.95
N LEU A 167 -2.38 -5.15 9.83
CA LEU A 167 -1.43 -5.04 8.72
C LEU A 167 -2.11 -4.45 7.49
N ILE A 168 -1.35 -3.71 6.71
CA ILE A 168 -1.76 -3.22 5.39
C ILE A 168 -0.70 -3.59 4.36
N ASP A 169 -1.16 -3.83 3.16
CA ASP A 169 -0.32 -4.10 2.00
C ASP A 169 -1.03 -3.62 0.72
N ASN A 170 -0.28 -3.49 -0.35
CA ASN A 170 -0.85 -3.13 -1.64
C ASN A 170 0.02 -3.57 -2.82
N MET A 171 -0.54 -3.49 -4.01
CA MET A 171 0.16 -3.48 -5.29
C MET A 171 -0.41 -2.40 -6.19
N THR A 172 0.42 -1.87 -7.08
CA THR A 172 -0.04 -0.98 -8.16
C THR A 172 -0.11 -1.75 -9.46
N VAL A 173 -1.21 -1.60 -10.17
CA VAL A 173 -1.43 -2.14 -11.52
C VAL A 173 -1.48 -0.97 -12.48
N ASN A 174 -0.73 -1.03 -13.57
CA ASN A 174 -0.78 -0.05 -14.65
C ASN A 174 -1.25 -0.75 -15.92
N VAL A 175 -2.37 -0.29 -16.49
CA VAL A 175 -2.95 -0.84 -17.72
C VAL A 175 -2.96 0.22 -18.79
N ASP A 176 -2.26 -0.03 -19.87
CA ASP A 176 -2.23 0.82 -21.06
C ASP A 176 -2.49 0.01 -22.34
N VAL A 177 -2.41 0.68 -23.50
CA VAL A 177 -2.62 0.06 -24.82
C VAL A 177 -1.61 -1.04 -25.17
N ARG A 178 -0.49 -1.13 -24.45
CA ARG A 178 0.57 -2.14 -24.62
C ARG A 178 0.38 -3.36 -23.74
N GLY A 179 -0.47 -3.26 -22.71
CA GLY A 179 -0.74 -4.34 -21.78
C GLY A 179 -0.88 -3.90 -20.33
N ALA A 180 -0.60 -4.81 -19.42
CA ALA A 180 -0.61 -4.55 -17.99
C ALA A 180 0.79 -4.74 -17.38
N GLY A 181 1.13 -3.87 -16.42
CA GLY A 181 2.29 -4.00 -15.55
C GLY A 181 1.86 -4.02 -14.09
N VAL A 182 2.56 -4.74 -13.24
CA VAL A 182 2.25 -4.82 -11.80
C VAL A 182 3.49 -4.51 -10.98
N ASP A 183 3.37 -3.59 -10.01
CA ASP A 183 4.38 -3.28 -9.02
C ASP A 183 3.96 -3.87 -7.66
N LEU A 184 4.64 -4.93 -7.24
CA LEU A 184 4.47 -5.59 -5.94
C LEU A 184 5.48 -5.08 -4.89
N GLY A 185 6.32 -4.11 -5.23
CA GLY A 185 7.44 -3.65 -4.41
C GLY A 185 8.69 -4.49 -4.59
N VAL A 186 9.67 -4.26 -3.73
CA VAL A 186 10.99 -4.92 -3.76
C VAL A 186 11.18 -5.81 -2.54
N THR A 187 11.58 -7.05 -2.76
CA THR A 187 11.90 -7.99 -1.68
C THR A 187 13.40 -7.87 -1.37
N VAL A 188 13.73 -7.65 -0.09
CA VAL A 188 15.13 -7.67 0.35
C VAL A 188 15.65 -9.11 0.35
N ALA A 189 16.91 -9.28 -0.05
CA ALA A 189 17.56 -10.58 0.07
C ALA A 189 17.62 -11.01 1.56
N PRO A 190 17.54 -12.31 1.86
CA PRO A 190 17.84 -12.79 3.21
C PRO A 190 19.23 -12.27 3.59
N THR A 191 19.36 -11.66 4.75
CA THR A 191 20.65 -11.24 5.31
C THR A 191 21.42 -12.48 5.77
N GLY A 192 22.01 -13.17 4.81
CA GLY A 192 22.98 -14.23 4.98
C GLY A 192 24.18 -13.87 4.14
N GLU A 193 25.29 -13.49 4.81
CA GLU A 193 26.62 -13.19 4.31
C GLU A 193 26.91 -11.74 3.85
N GLY A 194 27.50 -10.96 4.77
CA GLY A 194 28.68 -10.19 4.44
C GLY A 194 28.52 -8.90 3.65
N LEU A 195 27.90 -7.84 4.19
CA LEU A 195 28.34 -6.48 3.88
C LEU A 195 29.50 -6.07 4.79
N CYS A 196 30.58 -6.85 4.75
CA CYS A 196 31.86 -6.52 5.34
C CYS A 196 32.98 -6.96 4.40
N ALA A 197 33.05 -6.35 3.20
CA ALA A 197 34.27 -6.38 2.36
C ALA A 197 34.18 -5.31 1.27
N ALA A 198 34.38 -4.06 1.65
CA ALA A 198 35.02 -3.08 0.78
C ALA A 198 35.64 -2.02 1.68
N ARG A 199 36.93 -2.20 1.92
CA ARG A 199 37.83 -1.14 2.38
C ARG A 199 38.11 -0.18 1.23
#